data_40bbd6f843b20a9be9c7d40ef31893c2
#
_entry.id   40bbd6f843b20a9be9c7d40ef31893c2
#
_cell.length_a   1.000
_cell.length_b   1.000
_cell.length_c   1.000
_cell.angle_alpha   90.00
_cell.angle_beta   90.00
_cell.angle_gamma   90.00
#
_symmetry.space_group_name_H-M   'P 1'
#
loop_
_entity.id
_entity.type
_entity.pdbx_description
1 polymer ?
#
loop_
_entity_poly.entity_id
_entity_poly.type
_entity_poly.pdbx_seq_one_letter_code
_entity_poly.pdbx_strand_id
1 'polypeptide(L)'
;MANFLSKLFKPKWQNKSAEVRLEALQQLDPNNNEQREIIESLLXNDENPSVRQAALSKTSDPARVIVLYAKLNNADKPAAVEHLTKLSESLGLSLFDLIEDKTFLAQIIIATES
;
A
#
# COMPACT_ATOMS: atom_id res chain seq x y z
N MET A 1 9.38 27.75 6.45
CA MET A 1 8.05 28.33 6.48
C MET A 1 7.01 27.28 6.70
N ALA A 2 6.87 26.40 5.75
CA ALA A 2 5.92 25.33 5.88
C ALA A 2 6.17 24.48 7.12
N ASN A 3 7.42 24.38 7.52
CA ASN A 3 7.78 23.53 8.66
C ASN A 3 7.18 24.01 9.97
N PHE A 4 7.11 25.31 10.13
CA PHE A 4 6.55 25.84 11.36
C PHE A 4 5.09 25.46 11.52
N LEU A 5 4.32 25.64 10.46
CA LEU A 5 2.91 25.29 10.49
C LEU A 5 2.70 23.80 10.59
N SER A 6 3.56 23.01 9.97
CA SER A 6 3.47 21.56 10.06
C SER A 6 3.63 21.06 11.48
N LYS A 7 4.46 21.72 12.25
CA LYS A 7 4.66 21.32 13.64
C LYS A 7 3.46 21.64 14.50
N LEU A 8 2.73 22.70 14.15
CA LEU A 8 1.53 23.07 14.90
C LEU A 8 0.32 22.25 14.51
N PHE A 9 0.21 21.92 13.22
CA PHE A 9 -0.97 21.26 12.70
C PHE A 9 -0.55 19.99 11.96
N LYS A 10 -0.69 18.87 12.64
CA LYS A 10 -0.38 17.60 12.01
C LYS A 10 -1.26 17.38 10.79
N PRO A 11 -0.71 16.84 9.71
CA PRO A 11 -1.55 16.51 8.56
C PRO A 11 -2.58 15.45 8.95
N LYS A 12 -3.69 15.45 8.23
CA LYS A 12 -4.79 14.55 8.55
C LYS A 12 -4.38 13.08 8.49
N TRP A 13 -3.44 12.73 7.63
CA TRP A 13 -3.02 11.33 7.54
C TRP A 13 -2.26 10.87 8.79
N GLN A 14 -1.93 11.78 9.69
CA GLN A 14 -1.30 11.46 10.96
C GLN A 14 -2.25 11.65 12.15
N ASN A 15 -3.52 11.88 11.87
CA ASN A 15 -4.50 12.09 12.93
C ASN A 15 -4.67 10.84 13.77
N LYS A 16 -5.04 11.03 15.03
CA LYS A 16 -5.30 9.91 15.93
C LYS A 16 -6.46 9.03 15.44
N SER A 17 -7.43 9.66 14.82
CA SER A 17 -8.63 8.97 14.37
C SER A 17 -8.37 8.25 13.06
N ALA A 18 -8.65 6.94 13.05
CA ALA A 18 -8.52 6.19 11.81
C ALA A 18 -9.46 6.71 10.72
N GLU A 19 -10.63 7.19 11.11
CA GLU A 19 -11.57 7.74 10.14
C GLU A 19 -11.01 8.96 9.45
N VAL A 20 -10.35 9.82 10.21
CA VAL A 20 -9.73 11.00 9.62
C VAL A 20 -8.58 10.58 8.70
N ARG A 21 -7.81 9.60 9.12
CA ARG A 21 -6.72 9.10 8.28
C ARG A 21 -7.25 8.49 6.99
N LEU A 22 -8.37 7.78 7.06
CA LEU A 22 -9.00 7.24 5.86
C LEU A 22 -9.45 8.34 4.91
N GLU A 23 -10.05 9.38 5.44
CA GLU A 23 -10.45 10.52 4.60
C GLU A 23 -9.24 11.14 3.91
N ALA A 24 -8.17 11.34 4.66
CA ALA A 24 -6.95 11.91 4.10
C ALA A 24 -6.40 11.04 2.99
N LEU A 25 -6.40 9.73 3.23
CA LEU A 25 -5.89 8.77 2.27
C LEU A 25 -6.65 8.85 0.95
N GLN A 26 -7.96 9.05 1.02
CA GLN A 26 -8.77 9.13 -0.20
C GLN A 26 -8.40 10.33 -1.06
N GLN A 27 -7.84 11.37 -0.46
CA GLN A 27 -7.44 12.57 -1.19
C GLN A 27 -6.04 12.47 -1.79
N LEU A 28 -5.30 11.44 -1.45
CA LEU A 28 -3.93 11.31 -1.92
C LEU A 28 -3.91 10.73 -3.33
N ASP A 29 -2.96 11.23 -4.13
CA ASP A 29 -2.79 10.82 -5.52
C ASP A 29 -1.64 9.82 -5.60
N PRO A 30 -1.89 8.56 -5.96
CA PRO A 30 -0.80 7.58 -6.04
C PRO A 30 0.20 7.86 -7.14
N ASN A 31 -0.12 8.76 -8.07
CA ASN A 31 0.80 9.12 -9.14
C ASN A 31 1.74 10.26 -8.75
N ASN A 32 1.48 10.88 -7.60
CA ASN A 32 2.36 11.92 -7.06
C ASN A 32 3.38 11.26 -6.15
N ASN A 33 4.67 11.53 -6.37
CA ASN A 33 5.72 10.82 -5.65
C ASN A 33 5.63 10.99 -4.14
N GLU A 34 5.42 12.21 -3.68
CA GLU A 34 5.35 12.46 -2.24
C GLU A 34 4.12 11.84 -1.63
N GLN A 35 3.00 11.93 -2.34
CA GLN A 35 1.76 11.36 -1.83
C GLN A 35 1.78 9.85 -1.88
N ARG A 36 2.43 9.28 -2.90
CA ARG A 36 2.60 7.84 -2.95
C ARG A 36 3.38 7.33 -1.74
N GLU A 37 4.41 8.06 -1.32
CA GLU A 37 5.18 7.67 -0.16
C GLU A 37 4.32 7.65 1.10
N ILE A 38 3.39 8.60 1.21
CA ILE A 38 2.47 8.62 2.34
C ILE A 38 1.55 7.41 2.29
N ILE A 39 1.00 7.11 1.11
CA ILE A 39 0.14 5.94 0.96
C ILE A 39 0.88 4.68 1.37
N GLU A 40 2.11 4.52 0.91
CA GLU A 40 2.90 3.33 1.22
C GLU A 40 3.24 3.26 2.70
N SER A 41 3.50 4.40 3.32
CA SER A 41 3.75 4.45 4.75
C SER A 41 2.53 3.98 5.55
N LEU A 42 1.36 4.40 5.14
CA LEU A 42 0.13 3.96 5.80
C LEU A 42 -0.09 2.47 5.59
N LEU A 43 0.22 1.98 4.44
CA LEU A 43 0.09 0.56 4.17
C LEU A 43 0.99 -0.28 5.08
N UNK A 44 2.12 0.26 5.27
CA UNK A 44 2.85 -0.41 5.82
C UNK A 44 2.78 -0.37 7.09
N ASN A 45 2.51 0.71 7.76
CA ASN A 45 2.77 0.99 9.18
C ASN A 45 1.53 1.34 10.01
N ASP A 46 0.40 1.64 9.37
CA ASP A 46 -0.77 2.05 10.12
C ASP A 46 -1.24 0.93 11.03
N GLU A 47 -1.66 1.30 12.24
CA GLU A 47 -2.11 0.30 13.19
C GLU A 47 -3.50 -0.23 12.89
N ASN A 48 -4.27 0.49 12.09
CA ASN A 48 -5.65 0.10 11.79
C ASN A 48 -5.71 -0.69 10.50
N PRO A 49 -6.25 -1.92 10.53
CA PRO A 49 -6.29 -2.73 9.31
C PRO A 49 -7.09 -2.11 8.18
N SER A 50 -8.14 -1.36 8.50
CA SER A 50 -8.95 -0.72 7.45
C SER A 50 -8.15 0.36 6.72
N VAL A 51 -7.32 1.09 7.45
CA VAL A 51 -6.45 2.08 6.81
C VAL A 51 -5.43 1.38 5.90
N ARG A 52 -4.84 0.29 6.40
CA ARG A 52 -3.87 -0.45 5.58
C ARG A 52 -4.51 -1.01 4.31
N GLN A 53 -5.72 -1.54 4.44
CA GLN A 53 -6.46 -2.06 3.29
C GLN A 53 -6.73 -0.96 2.26
N ALA A 54 -7.16 0.20 2.73
CA ALA A 54 -7.45 1.31 1.84
C ALA A 54 -6.18 1.79 1.15
N ALA A 55 -5.07 1.81 1.87
CA ALA A 55 -3.80 2.21 1.28
C ALA A 55 -3.37 1.22 0.20
N LEU A 56 -3.56 -0.06 0.46
CA LEU A 56 -3.27 -1.08 -0.54
C LEU A 56 -4.11 -0.86 -1.80
N SER A 57 -5.39 -0.59 -1.62
CA SER A 57 -6.29 -0.38 -2.76
C SER A 57 -5.85 0.82 -3.60
N LYS A 58 -5.25 1.82 -2.97
CA LYS A 58 -4.79 2.99 -3.69
C LYS A 58 -3.45 2.77 -4.39
N THR A 59 -2.73 1.74 -4.01
CA THR A 59 -1.45 1.45 -4.64
C THR A 59 -1.70 0.92 -6.05
N SER A 60 -1.43 1.74 -7.04
CA SER A 60 -1.86 1.48 -8.41
C SER A 60 -0.77 0.90 -9.30
N ASP A 61 0.46 0.85 -8.81
CA ASP A 61 1.59 0.35 -9.58
C ASP A 61 1.92 -1.06 -9.12
N PRO A 62 1.76 -2.07 -9.98
CA PRO A 62 2.04 -3.46 -9.55
C PRO A 62 3.46 -3.65 -9.06
N ALA A 63 4.43 -2.93 -9.63
CA ALA A 63 5.82 -3.07 -9.19
C ALA A 63 5.97 -2.63 -7.74
N ARG A 64 5.21 -1.61 -7.32
CA ARG A 64 5.27 -1.16 -5.93
C ARG A 64 4.66 -2.19 -5.00
N VAL A 65 3.58 -2.84 -5.41
CA VAL A 65 2.99 -3.90 -4.59
C VAL A 65 4.02 -5.00 -4.37
N ILE A 66 4.74 -5.37 -5.41
CA ILE A 66 5.76 -6.42 -5.31
C ILE A 66 6.85 -6.00 -4.32
N VAL A 67 7.34 -4.77 -4.46
CA VAL A 67 8.41 -4.29 -3.59
C VAL A 67 7.96 -4.25 -2.14
N LEU A 68 6.72 -3.85 -1.90
CA LEU A 68 6.23 -3.67 -0.54
C LEU A 68 5.80 -4.98 0.11
N TYR A 69 5.60 -6.02 -0.66
CA TYR A 69 5.01 -7.26 -0.17
C TYR A 69 5.72 -7.80 1.08
N ALA A 70 7.05 -7.84 1.03
CA ALA A 70 7.83 -8.41 2.14
C ALA A 70 7.68 -7.61 3.42
N LYS A 71 7.32 -6.33 3.31
CA LYS A 71 7.17 -5.45 4.46
C LYS A 71 5.78 -5.49 5.08
N LEU A 72 4.84 -6.11 4.41
CA LEU A 72 3.45 -6.11 4.88
C LEU A 72 3.29 -6.99 6.11
N ASN A 73 2.30 -6.66 6.91
CA ASN A 73 1.84 -7.59 7.93
C ASN A 73 1.39 -8.88 7.27
N ASN A 74 1.62 -10.01 7.93
CA ASN A 74 1.23 -11.29 7.37
C ASN A 74 -0.25 -11.34 7.07
N ALA A 75 -1.06 -10.68 7.90
CA ALA A 75 -2.50 -10.67 7.69
C ALA A 75 -2.90 -9.97 6.40
N ASP A 76 -2.06 -9.04 5.92
CA ASP A 76 -2.37 -8.26 4.72
C ASP A 76 -1.86 -8.91 3.44
N LYS A 77 -1.00 -9.91 3.55
CA LYS A 77 -0.36 -10.47 2.36
C LYS A 77 -1.34 -11.13 1.39
N PRO A 78 -2.35 -11.89 1.86
CA PRO A 78 -3.30 -12.45 0.89
C PRO A 78 -4.05 -11.37 0.12
N ALA A 79 -4.41 -10.28 0.78
CA ALA A 79 -5.09 -9.18 0.09
C ALA A 79 -4.17 -8.54 -0.94
N ALA A 80 -2.87 -8.48 -0.63
CA ALA A 80 -1.92 -7.91 -1.59
C ALA A 80 -1.80 -8.78 -2.83
N VAL A 81 -1.80 -10.09 -2.66
CA VAL A 81 -1.76 -11.00 -3.81
C VAL A 81 -2.99 -10.79 -4.68
N GLU A 82 -4.14 -10.71 -4.06
CA GLU A 82 -5.38 -10.49 -4.80
C GLU A 82 -5.35 -9.15 -5.53
N HIS A 83 -4.89 -8.11 -4.84
CA HIS A 83 -4.81 -6.78 -5.44
C HIS A 83 -3.84 -6.77 -6.62
N LEU A 84 -2.70 -7.42 -6.46
CA LEU A 84 -1.72 -7.51 -7.54
C LEU A 84 -2.31 -8.22 -8.75
N THR A 85 -3.06 -9.29 -8.51
CA THR A 85 -3.70 -10.01 -9.60
C THR A 85 -4.68 -9.13 -10.35
N LYS A 86 -5.50 -8.37 -9.61
CA LYS A 86 -6.46 -7.49 -10.23
C LYS A 86 -5.78 -6.37 -11.02
N LEU A 87 -4.70 -5.81 -10.47
CA LEU A 87 -3.96 -4.78 -11.18
C LEU A 87 -3.38 -5.33 -12.48
N SER A 88 -2.81 -6.53 -12.42
CA SER A 88 -2.23 -7.14 -13.61
C SER A 88 -3.29 -7.31 -14.70
N GLU A 89 -4.46 -7.80 -14.30
CA GLU A 89 -5.53 -8.02 -15.26
C GLU A 89 -5.99 -6.71 -15.89
N SER A 90 -6.16 -5.67 -15.07
CA SER A 90 -6.67 -4.42 -15.58
C SER A 90 -5.68 -3.71 -16.49
N LEU A 91 -4.38 -3.97 -16.29
CA LEU A 91 -3.35 -3.36 -17.10
C LEU A 91 -2.92 -4.23 -18.28
N GLY A 92 -3.50 -5.41 -18.39
CA GLY A 92 -3.15 -6.34 -19.47
C GLY A 92 -1.77 -6.91 -19.33
N LEU A 93 -1.29 -7.06 -18.10
CA LEU A 93 0.04 -7.57 -17.84
C LEU A 93 -0.02 -9.01 -17.35
N SER A 94 1.02 -9.76 -17.65
CA SER A 94 1.15 -11.10 -17.12
C SER A 94 1.72 -11.04 -15.71
N LEU A 95 1.10 -11.76 -14.79
CA LEU A 95 1.62 -11.81 -13.43
C LEU A 95 3.02 -12.40 -13.41
N PHE A 96 3.27 -13.39 -14.23
CA PHE A 96 4.61 -13.98 -14.31
C PHE A 96 5.63 -12.98 -14.79
N ASP A 97 5.26 -12.12 -15.73
CA ASP A 97 6.19 -11.11 -16.21
C ASP A 97 6.56 -10.12 -15.12
N LEU A 98 5.63 -9.87 -14.19
CA LEU A 98 5.88 -8.95 -13.10
C LEU A 98 6.70 -9.60 -11.99
N ILE A 99 6.54 -10.89 -11.79
CA ILE A 99 7.20 -11.59 -10.69
C ILE A 99 8.35 -12.41 -11.23
N GLU A 100 9.48 -11.74 -11.37
CA GLU A 100 10.70 -12.44 -11.80
C GLU A 100 11.55 -12.85 -10.61
N ASP A 101 11.33 -12.23 -9.46
CA ASP A 101 12.10 -12.52 -8.28
C ASP A 101 11.59 -13.80 -7.63
N LYS A 102 12.45 -14.81 -7.60
CA LYS A 102 12.07 -16.11 -7.04
C LYS A 102 11.75 -16.01 -5.57
N THR A 103 12.39 -15.11 -4.86
CA THR A 103 12.12 -14.91 -3.45
C THR A 103 10.70 -14.45 -3.23
N PHE A 104 10.25 -13.49 -4.06
CA PHE A 104 8.89 -12.99 -3.94
C PHE A 104 7.88 -14.07 -4.28
N LEU A 105 8.16 -14.85 -5.34
CA LEU A 105 7.27 -15.93 -5.72
C LEU A 105 7.14 -16.96 -4.60
N ALA A 106 8.24 -17.28 -3.94
CA ALA A 106 8.21 -18.19 -2.82
C ALA A 106 7.33 -17.66 -1.69
N GLN A 107 7.41 -16.36 -1.42
CA GLN A 107 6.59 -15.76 -0.39
C GLN A 107 5.11 -15.83 -0.73
N ILE A 108 4.78 -15.64 -2.00
CA ILE A 108 3.38 -15.76 -2.42
C ILE A 108 2.88 -17.18 -2.20
N ILE A 109 3.67 -18.17 -2.55
CA ILE A 109 3.29 -19.56 -2.38
C ILE A 109 3.03 -19.86 -0.92
N ILE A 110 3.93 -19.43 -0.04
CA ILE A 110 3.76 -19.64 1.39
C ILE A 110 2.48 -18.98 1.89
N ALA A 111 2.23 -17.76 1.46
CA ALA A 111 1.05 -17.02 1.91
C ALA A 111 -0.24 -17.71 1.46
N THR A 112 -0.25 -18.27 0.25
CA THR A 112 -1.47 -18.88 -0.26
C THR A 112 -1.71 -20.27 0.32
N GLU A 113 -0.67 -20.91 0.82
CA GLU A 113 -0.82 -22.23 1.43
C GLU A 113 -1.28 -22.15 2.88
N SER A 114 -1.05 -21.05 3.54
CA SER A 114 -1.48 -20.92 4.93
C SER A 114 -2.91 -20.41 5.03
#